data_79b7e4aa08ad84d88d84635b03098c46
#
_entry.id   79b7e4aa08ad84d88d84635b03098c46
#
_cell.length_a   1.000
_cell.length_b   1.000
_cell.length_c   1.000
_cell.angle_alpha   90.00
_cell.angle_beta   90.00
_cell.angle_gamma   90.00
#
_symmetry.space_group_name_H-M   'P 1'
#
loop_
_entity.id
_entity.type
_entity.pdbx_description
1 polymer ?
#
loop_
_entity_poly.entity_id
_entity_poly.type
_entity_poly.pdbx_seq_one_letter_code
_entity_poly.pdbx_strand_id
1 'polypeptide(L)'
;MYSYTFDSETGGIVLNSTPTNFSKEPRPVYSQEMDLLGFDKYWSYKKQNDTPYMWAESNVYWYRNTQIAKTKGGDLYTAPELQPVRDEAGNIVFGKETGAVLVPIEIEAMNKRNKDLLTVIEDSTVKKIVKEYEKYKKKLDIFHVAFSGGKDSAVLLDLVKKALPKDSFVVIFGDTGMEFPDTYETVEYTKKQCEADGTPFYISRSHFEPSESWKLFGPPARVLRWCCSVHKSTPQTLKMREITGKDNYVGMDFVGVRAHESLTRT
;
A
#
# COMPACT_ATOMS: atom_id res chain seq x y z
N MET A 1 -7.70 -11.70 7.20
CA MET A 1 -6.67 -10.78 7.75
C MET A 1 -6.07 -11.43 8.99
N TYR A 2 -4.80 -11.25 9.27
CA TYR A 2 -4.18 -11.72 10.52
C TYR A 2 -4.32 -10.65 11.59
N SER A 3 -4.57 -11.06 12.84
CA SER A 3 -4.51 -10.15 13.97
C SER A 3 -3.06 -9.79 14.30
N TYR A 4 -2.87 -8.73 15.04
CA TYR A 4 -1.55 -8.27 15.47
C TYR A 4 -1.60 -7.72 16.88
N THR A 5 -0.44 -7.60 17.49
CA THR A 5 -0.24 -6.89 18.78
C THR A 5 0.89 -5.88 18.60
N PHE A 6 0.82 -4.79 19.33
CA PHE A 6 1.94 -3.84 19.40
C PHE A 6 3.03 -4.41 20.32
N ASP A 7 4.27 -4.25 19.87
CA ASP A 7 5.42 -4.76 20.60
C ASP A 7 6.09 -3.65 21.43
N SER A 8 6.16 -3.87 22.73
CA SER A 8 6.76 -2.89 23.64
C SER A 8 8.29 -2.76 23.50
N GLU A 9 8.97 -3.81 23.03
CA GLU A 9 10.44 -3.80 22.92
C GLU A 9 10.90 -3.10 21.63
N THR A 10 10.40 -3.52 20.49
CA THR A 10 10.82 -2.97 19.20
C THR A 10 10.02 -1.73 18.78
N GLY A 11 8.87 -1.48 19.41
CA GLY A 11 7.89 -0.48 19.00
C GLY A 11 7.12 -0.88 17.74
N GLY A 12 7.40 -2.06 17.18
CA GLY A 12 6.77 -2.60 16.00
C GLY A 12 5.43 -3.27 16.26
N ILE A 13 4.99 -4.05 15.27
CA ILE A 13 3.83 -4.95 15.38
C ILE A 13 4.28 -6.40 15.23
N VAL A 14 3.65 -7.27 15.99
CA VAL A 14 3.83 -8.72 15.87
C VAL A 14 2.52 -9.32 15.37
N LEU A 15 2.60 -10.03 14.25
CA LEU A 15 1.48 -10.71 13.64
C LEU A 15 1.15 -11.99 14.42
N ASN A 16 -0.12 -12.24 14.64
CA ASN A 16 -0.61 -13.47 15.26
C ASN A 16 -1.05 -14.45 14.16
N SER A 17 -0.89 -15.74 14.41
CA SER A 17 -1.28 -16.80 13.47
C SER A 17 -2.80 -16.94 13.29
N THR A 18 -3.60 -16.37 14.17
CA THR A 18 -5.06 -16.47 14.13
C THR A 18 -5.65 -15.44 13.17
N PRO A 19 -6.36 -15.84 12.14
CA PRO A 19 -7.09 -14.94 11.26
C PRO A 19 -8.20 -14.19 12.03
N THR A 20 -8.46 -12.94 11.66
CA THR A 20 -9.53 -12.13 12.21
C THR A 20 -10.24 -11.33 11.12
N ASN A 21 -11.55 -11.15 11.27
CA ASN A 21 -12.36 -10.29 10.40
C ASN A 21 -12.44 -8.84 10.92
N PHE A 22 -11.91 -8.56 12.10
CA PHE A 22 -12.07 -7.30 12.82
C PHE A 22 -10.76 -6.53 13.05
N SER A 23 -9.68 -6.90 12.37
CA SER A 23 -8.43 -6.17 12.52
C SER A 23 -8.54 -4.78 11.88
N LYS A 24 -8.20 -3.75 12.64
CA LYS A 24 -7.90 -2.43 12.07
C LYS A 24 -6.54 -2.50 11.38
N GLU A 25 -6.36 -1.74 10.30
CA GLU A 25 -5.05 -1.60 9.70
C GLU A 25 -4.26 -0.51 10.44
N PRO A 26 -3.17 -0.88 11.13
CA PRO A 26 -2.30 0.12 11.70
C PRO A 26 -1.50 0.76 10.57
N ARG A 27 -1.35 2.07 10.60
CA ARG A 27 -0.47 2.79 9.68
C ARG A 27 0.75 3.33 10.41
N PRO A 28 1.93 3.34 9.78
CA PRO A 28 3.12 3.91 10.40
C PRO A 28 2.99 5.44 10.48
N VAL A 29 3.52 6.01 11.56
CA VAL A 29 3.54 7.46 11.83
C VAL A 29 4.98 7.94 11.85
N TYR A 30 5.29 8.88 10.95
CA TYR A 30 6.59 9.49 10.78
C TYR A 30 6.66 10.87 11.46
N SER A 31 7.86 11.39 11.66
CA SER A 31 8.06 12.68 12.34
C SER A 31 7.36 13.84 11.63
N GLN A 32 7.18 13.81 10.32
CA GLN A 32 6.43 14.83 9.58
C GLN A 32 4.97 14.92 10.04
N GLU A 33 4.28 13.79 10.19
CA GLU A 33 2.92 13.78 10.71
C GLU A 33 2.89 14.26 12.16
N MET A 34 3.86 13.82 12.96
CA MET A 34 3.98 14.23 14.35
C MET A 34 4.15 15.75 14.47
N ASP A 35 4.99 16.35 13.63
CA ASP A 35 5.18 17.80 13.58
C ASP A 35 3.89 18.54 13.17
N LEU A 36 3.21 18.07 12.13
CA LEU A 36 1.95 18.65 11.65
C LEU A 36 0.84 18.63 12.71
N LEU A 37 0.80 17.60 13.55
CA LEU A 37 -0.20 17.45 14.61
C LEU A 37 0.23 18.09 15.93
N GLY A 38 1.46 18.61 16.03
CA GLY A 38 1.97 19.28 17.22
C GLY A 38 2.37 18.33 18.35
N PHE A 39 2.84 17.13 18.03
CA PHE A 39 3.42 16.20 19.01
C PHE A 39 4.60 16.79 19.76
N ASP A 40 5.38 17.63 19.10
CA ASP A 40 6.53 18.35 19.68
C ASP A 40 6.17 19.22 20.90
N LYS A 41 4.92 19.57 21.09
CA LYS A 41 4.44 20.27 22.30
C LYS A 41 4.54 19.39 23.54
N TYR A 42 4.38 18.08 23.39
CA TYR A 42 4.22 17.12 24.47
C TYR A 42 5.36 16.11 24.57
N TRP A 43 5.99 15.72 23.46
CA TRP A 43 7.04 14.70 23.41
C TRP A 43 8.31 15.21 22.77
N SER A 44 9.44 14.67 23.22
CA SER A 44 10.75 14.89 22.61
C SER A 44 11.04 13.75 21.62
N TYR A 45 11.46 14.09 20.40
CA TYR A 45 11.88 13.14 19.37
C TYR A 45 12.82 13.82 18.36
N LYS A 46 13.59 13.01 17.62
CA LYS A 46 14.44 13.51 16.53
C LYS A 46 13.61 13.66 15.26
N LYS A 47 13.75 14.76 14.55
CA LYS A 47 13.09 14.92 13.24
C LYS A 47 13.79 14.11 12.17
N GLN A 48 13.13 13.10 11.66
CA GLN A 48 13.58 12.20 10.59
C GLN A 48 12.38 11.51 9.94
N ASN A 49 12.49 11.15 8.64
CA ASN A 49 11.40 10.49 7.92
C ASN A 49 11.77 9.10 7.38
N ASP A 50 12.95 8.58 7.73
CA ASP A 50 13.42 7.28 7.24
C ASP A 50 12.76 6.12 7.98
N THR A 51 12.35 6.35 9.24
CA THR A 51 11.80 5.31 10.10
C THR A 51 10.62 5.86 10.89
N PRO A 52 9.48 5.14 10.95
CA PRO A 52 8.34 5.56 11.75
C PRO A 52 8.63 5.46 13.25
N TYR A 53 7.92 6.25 14.04
CA TYR A 53 8.04 6.30 15.50
C TYR A 53 7.01 5.44 16.22
N MET A 54 5.82 5.34 15.64
CA MET A 54 4.68 4.69 16.27
C MET A 54 3.66 4.24 15.22
N TRP A 55 2.57 3.69 15.68
CA TRP A 55 1.45 3.25 14.84
C TRP A 55 0.20 4.04 15.14
N ALA A 56 -0.60 4.30 14.13
CA ALA A 56 -1.95 4.85 14.28
C ALA A 56 -3.01 3.85 13.82
N GLU A 57 -4.01 3.63 14.66
CA GLU A 57 -5.25 2.95 14.33
C GLU A 57 -6.36 3.99 14.25
N SER A 58 -6.76 4.37 13.06
CA SER A 58 -7.69 5.47 12.86
C SER A 58 -7.14 6.77 13.48
N ASN A 59 -7.76 7.28 14.53
CA ASN A 59 -7.38 8.49 15.26
C ASN A 59 -6.63 8.23 16.57
N VAL A 60 -6.22 6.99 16.84
CA VAL A 60 -5.52 6.58 18.09
C VAL A 60 -4.06 6.27 17.78
N TYR A 61 -3.13 6.83 18.56
CA TYR A 61 -1.68 6.70 18.38
C TYR A 61 -1.07 5.81 19.45
N TRP A 62 -0.37 4.78 19.00
CA TRP A 62 0.23 3.73 19.82
C TRP A 62 1.75 3.77 19.73
N TYR A 63 2.39 4.00 20.85
CA TYR A 63 3.84 3.94 21.01
C TYR A 63 4.22 2.78 21.93
N ARG A 64 5.04 1.85 21.46
CA ARG A 64 5.53 0.69 22.23
C ARG A 64 4.42 0.00 23.06
N ASN A 65 3.35 -0.41 22.40
CA ASN A 65 2.19 -1.04 23.02
C ASN A 65 1.38 -0.16 24.00
N THR A 66 1.63 1.14 24.04
CA THR A 66 0.91 2.06 24.91
C THR A 66 0.21 3.12 24.07
N GLN A 67 -1.05 3.36 24.31
CA GLN A 67 -1.75 4.48 23.73
C GLN A 67 -1.21 5.78 24.35
N ILE A 68 -0.67 6.68 23.52
CA ILE A 68 -0.10 7.94 23.99
C ILE A 68 -0.93 9.15 23.62
N ALA A 69 -1.69 9.06 22.52
CA ALA A 69 -2.52 10.17 22.05
C ALA A 69 -3.72 9.67 21.26
N LYS A 70 -4.67 10.58 21.07
CA LYS A 70 -5.72 10.49 20.07
C LYS A 70 -5.95 11.86 19.43
N THR A 71 -6.48 11.89 18.21
CA THR A 71 -6.93 13.13 17.59
C THR A 71 -8.46 13.23 17.65
N LYS A 72 -8.97 14.46 17.73
CA LYS A 72 -10.41 14.76 17.75
C LYS A 72 -10.73 15.89 16.78
N GLY A 73 -11.85 15.78 16.09
CA GLY A 73 -12.28 16.77 15.10
C GLY A 73 -11.40 16.73 13.85
N GLY A 74 -11.30 17.86 13.18
CA GLY A 74 -10.62 18.02 11.90
C GLY A 74 -11.56 17.86 10.72
N ASP A 75 -11.39 18.71 9.71
CA ASP A 75 -12.09 18.67 8.42
C ASP A 75 -11.14 19.12 7.30
N LEU A 76 -11.66 19.45 6.11
CA LEU A 76 -10.85 19.92 4.98
C LEU A 76 -10.11 21.24 5.24
N TYR A 77 -10.50 22.01 6.25
CA TYR A 77 -10.00 23.37 6.51
C TYR A 77 -9.36 23.51 7.89
N THR A 78 -9.63 22.59 8.81
CA THR A 78 -9.17 22.62 10.20
C THR A 78 -8.39 21.37 10.55
N ALA A 79 -7.19 21.54 11.12
CA ALA A 79 -6.42 20.42 11.64
C ALA A 79 -7.11 19.80 12.87
N PRO A 80 -7.05 18.47 13.04
CA PRO A 80 -7.57 17.83 14.23
C PRO A 80 -6.79 18.24 15.47
N GLU A 81 -7.48 18.31 16.62
CA GLU A 81 -6.86 18.57 17.91
C GLU A 81 -6.17 17.31 18.44
N LEU A 82 -4.90 17.41 18.81
CA LEU A 82 -4.14 16.35 19.44
C LEU A 82 -4.43 16.31 20.94
N GLN A 83 -4.91 15.18 21.45
CA GLN A 83 -5.23 14.95 22.85
C GLN A 83 -4.25 13.91 23.42
N PRO A 84 -3.28 14.31 24.26
CA PRO A 84 -2.35 13.40 24.91
C PRO A 84 -3.07 12.56 25.98
N VAL A 85 -2.65 11.29 26.13
CA VAL A 85 -3.07 10.43 27.22
C VAL A 85 -2.23 10.78 28.45
N ARG A 86 -2.90 10.80 29.61
CA ARG A 86 -2.26 11.04 30.91
C ARG A 86 -2.34 9.81 31.78
N ASP A 87 -1.31 9.62 32.61
CA ASP A 87 -1.29 8.59 33.64
C ASP A 87 -2.17 8.96 34.86
N GLU A 88 -2.21 8.11 35.84
CA GLU A 88 -2.99 8.32 37.09
C GLU A 88 -2.51 9.54 37.91
N ALA A 89 -1.24 9.93 37.72
CA ALA A 89 -0.66 11.10 38.36
C ALA A 89 -0.90 12.39 37.56
N GLY A 90 -1.54 12.30 36.39
CA GLY A 90 -1.83 13.43 35.51
C GLY A 90 -0.70 13.81 34.56
N ASN A 91 0.43 13.10 34.57
CA ASN A 91 1.54 13.34 33.66
C ASN A 91 1.23 12.78 32.26
N ILE A 92 1.79 13.39 31.23
CA ILE A 92 1.68 12.88 29.88
C ILE A 92 2.50 11.59 29.74
N VAL A 93 1.87 10.53 29.25
CA VAL A 93 2.54 9.24 29.04
C VAL A 93 3.72 9.42 28.07
N PHE A 94 4.93 9.07 28.49
CA PHE A 94 6.19 9.35 27.82
C PHE A 94 6.43 10.85 27.49
N GLY A 95 5.76 11.76 28.22
CA GLY A 95 5.86 13.19 28.01
C GLY A 95 7.28 13.72 28.25
N LYS A 96 7.61 14.82 27.60
CA LYS A 96 8.95 15.45 27.72
C LYS A 96 9.29 15.91 29.13
N GLU A 97 8.28 16.17 29.98
CA GLU A 97 8.45 16.48 31.40
C GLU A 97 9.09 15.34 32.21
N THR A 98 9.01 14.10 31.72
CA THR A 98 9.67 12.94 32.34
C THR A 98 11.10 12.75 31.87
N GLY A 99 11.59 13.57 30.93
CA GLY A 99 12.88 13.40 30.26
C GLY A 99 12.88 12.29 29.21
N ALA A 100 11.73 11.68 28.94
CA ALA A 100 11.62 10.63 27.89
C ALA A 100 11.81 11.23 26.48
N VAL A 101 12.50 10.46 25.64
CA VAL A 101 12.67 10.76 24.23
C VAL A 101 12.10 9.61 23.42
N LEU A 102 11.16 9.88 22.52
CA LEU A 102 10.62 8.88 21.64
C LEU A 102 11.69 8.43 20.64
N VAL A 103 11.84 7.11 20.50
CA VAL A 103 12.77 6.50 19.56
C VAL A 103 12.00 5.80 18.43
N PRO A 104 12.58 5.74 17.22
CA PRO A 104 11.95 5.06 16.09
C PRO A 104 11.72 3.58 16.34
N ILE A 105 10.82 3.00 15.54
CA ILE A 105 10.55 1.56 15.50
C ILE A 105 11.80 0.83 15.00
N GLU A 106 12.15 -0.28 15.64
CA GLU A 106 13.24 -1.16 15.24
C GLU A 106 12.77 -2.11 14.12
N ILE A 107 12.77 -1.61 12.87
CA ILE A 107 12.18 -2.32 11.70
C ILE A 107 12.80 -3.70 11.50
N GLU A 108 14.13 -3.83 11.58
CA GLU A 108 14.81 -5.12 11.40
C GLU A 108 14.42 -6.13 12.47
N ALA A 109 14.36 -5.70 13.73
CA ALA A 109 13.93 -6.55 14.84
C ALA A 109 12.45 -6.96 14.71
N MET A 110 11.58 -6.03 14.31
CA MET A 110 10.18 -6.31 14.00
C MET A 110 10.05 -7.34 12.87
N ASN A 111 10.79 -7.16 11.78
CA ASN A 111 10.78 -8.10 10.65
C ASN A 111 11.26 -9.49 11.05
N LYS A 112 12.31 -9.56 11.88
CA LYS A 112 12.82 -10.84 12.40
C LYS A 112 11.76 -11.57 13.25
N ARG A 113 11.00 -10.85 14.07
CA ARG A 113 9.92 -11.46 14.88
C ARG A 113 8.77 -12.01 14.04
N ASN A 114 8.49 -11.37 12.90
CA ASN A 114 7.40 -11.79 12.01
C ASN A 114 7.83 -12.79 10.92
N LYS A 115 9.13 -13.09 10.80
CA LYS A 115 9.71 -13.82 9.67
C LYS A 115 9.01 -15.15 9.40
N ASP A 116 8.80 -15.97 10.42
CA ASP A 116 8.25 -17.32 10.22
C ASP A 116 6.81 -17.26 9.70
N LEU A 117 5.99 -16.38 10.26
CA LEU A 117 4.60 -16.23 9.81
C LEU A 117 4.55 -15.61 8.41
N LEU A 118 5.36 -14.60 8.13
CA LEU A 118 5.43 -14.00 6.79
C LEU A 118 5.89 -15.01 5.75
N THR A 119 6.87 -15.87 6.06
CA THR A 119 7.30 -16.96 5.16
C THR A 119 6.16 -17.94 4.86
N VAL A 120 5.40 -18.34 5.86
CA VAL A 120 4.23 -19.23 5.66
C VAL A 120 3.16 -18.59 4.78
N ILE A 121 2.89 -17.29 4.98
CA ILE A 121 1.91 -16.54 4.18
C ILE A 121 2.41 -16.41 2.74
N GLU A 122 3.68 -16.07 2.55
CA GLU A 122 4.33 -15.96 1.24
C GLU A 122 4.24 -17.29 0.48
N ASP A 123 4.72 -18.39 1.06
CA ASP A 123 4.70 -19.71 0.46
C ASP A 123 3.28 -20.16 0.07
N SER A 124 2.32 -19.90 0.95
CA SER A 124 0.91 -20.21 0.68
C SER A 124 0.38 -19.41 -0.50
N THR A 125 0.76 -18.14 -0.63
CA THR A 125 0.32 -17.26 -1.71
C THR A 125 0.99 -17.63 -3.03
N VAL A 126 2.29 -17.88 -3.01
CA VAL A 126 3.04 -18.37 -4.18
C VAL A 126 2.43 -19.68 -4.72
N LYS A 127 2.14 -20.64 -3.85
CA LYS A 127 1.47 -21.89 -4.24
C LYS A 127 0.11 -21.67 -4.88
N LYS A 128 -0.68 -20.69 -4.40
CA LYS A 128 -1.98 -20.35 -5.00
C LYS A 128 -1.80 -19.74 -6.40
N ILE A 129 -0.84 -18.83 -6.57
CA ILE A 129 -0.53 -18.21 -7.87
C ILE A 129 -0.13 -19.31 -8.88
N VAL A 130 0.79 -20.19 -8.50
CA VAL A 130 1.22 -21.31 -9.35
C VAL A 130 0.05 -22.19 -9.73
N LYS A 131 -0.81 -22.56 -8.77
CA LYS A 131 -1.99 -23.39 -9.02
C LYS A 131 -2.94 -22.78 -10.03
N GLU A 132 -3.25 -21.47 -9.90
CA GLU A 132 -4.15 -20.81 -10.84
C GLU A 132 -3.49 -20.65 -12.22
N TYR A 133 -2.20 -20.32 -12.28
CA TYR A 133 -1.45 -20.28 -13.54
C TYR A 133 -1.48 -21.63 -14.25
N GLU A 134 -1.12 -22.74 -13.60
CA GLU A 134 -1.11 -24.09 -14.18
C GLU A 134 -2.49 -24.52 -14.71
N LYS A 135 -3.56 -24.15 -13.99
CA LYS A 135 -4.94 -24.43 -14.38
C LYS A 135 -5.36 -23.74 -15.67
N TYR A 136 -4.84 -22.53 -15.91
CA TYR A 136 -5.31 -21.67 -17.00
C TYR A 136 -4.29 -21.42 -18.10
N LYS A 137 -2.99 -21.72 -17.96
CA LYS A 137 -1.93 -21.41 -18.93
C LYS A 137 -2.15 -21.92 -20.36
N LYS A 138 -2.97 -22.96 -20.54
CA LYS A 138 -3.34 -23.50 -21.87
C LYS A 138 -4.64 -22.91 -22.44
N LYS A 139 -5.36 -22.10 -21.64
CA LYS A 139 -6.69 -21.58 -21.98
C LYS A 139 -6.70 -20.07 -22.17
N LEU A 140 -5.70 -19.38 -21.65
CA LEU A 140 -5.59 -17.93 -21.67
C LEU A 140 -4.46 -17.51 -22.60
N ASP A 141 -4.65 -16.37 -23.24
CA ASP A 141 -3.68 -15.78 -24.14
C ASP A 141 -2.60 -15.01 -23.39
N ILE A 142 -2.94 -14.47 -22.21
CA ILE A 142 -2.03 -13.60 -21.45
C ILE A 142 -2.34 -13.65 -19.94
N PHE A 143 -1.28 -13.57 -19.16
CA PHE A 143 -1.33 -13.28 -17.73
C PHE A 143 -0.66 -11.93 -17.51
N HIS A 144 -1.24 -11.06 -16.69
CA HIS A 144 -0.59 -9.81 -16.37
C HIS A 144 -0.73 -9.39 -14.91
N VAL A 145 0.25 -8.64 -14.43
CA VAL A 145 0.24 -7.97 -13.15
C VAL A 145 -0.19 -6.52 -13.38
N ALA A 146 -1.32 -6.12 -12.80
CA ALA A 146 -1.76 -4.74 -12.80
C ALA A 146 -0.93 -3.96 -11.76
N PHE A 147 0.09 -3.26 -12.24
CA PHE A 147 1.00 -2.48 -11.40
C PHE A 147 0.53 -1.03 -11.32
N SER A 148 0.43 -0.50 -10.10
CA SER A 148 -0.04 0.88 -9.85
C SER A 148 1.03 1.80 -9.23
N GLY A 149 2.26 1.31 -9.03
CA GLY A 149 3.30 2.03 -8.29
C GLY A 149 3.11 2.06 -6.77
N GLY A 150 1.99 1.52 -6.26
CA GLY A 150 1.71 1.46 -4.82
C GLY A 150 2.26 0.19 -4.16
N LYS A 151 2.37 0.21 -2.82
CA LYS A 151 2.93 -0.89 -2.02
C LYS A 151 2.28 -2.26 -2.28
N ASP A 152 0.95 -2.29 -2.44
CA ASP A 152 0.21 -3.55 -2.62
C ASP A 152 0.52 -4.19 -3.98
N SER A 153 0.63 -3.39 -5.05
CA SER A 153 1.03 -3.86 -6.38
C SER A 153 2.51 -4.26 -6.45
N ALA A 154 3.38 -3.61 -5.65
CA ALA A 154 4.79 -3.97 -5.56
C ALA A 154 4.98 -5.34 -4.88
N VAL A 155 4.29 -5.58 -3.76
CA VAL A 155 4.27 -6.90 -3.09
C VAL A 155 3.70 -7.98 -4.01
N LEU A 156 2.60 -7.68 -4.71
CA LEU A 156 2.02 -8.61 -5.66
C LEU A 156 3.01 -8.99 -6.78
N LEU A 157 3.69 -8.01 -7.36
CA LEU A 157 4.69 -8.25 -8.40
C LEU A 157 5.83 -9.14 -7.91
N ASP A 158 6.34 -8.91 -6.71
CA ASP A 158 7.36 -9.76 -6.08
C ASP A 158 6.88 -11.20 -5.93
N LEU A 159 5.65 -11.40 -5.44
CA LEU A 159 5.06 -12.74 -5.28
C LEU A 159 4.84 -13.45 -6.63
N VAL A 160 4.40 -12.73 -7.66
CA VAL A 160 4.23 -13.31 -9.00
C VAL A 160 5.59 -13.68 -9.61
N LYS A 161 6.63 -12.83 -9.46
CA LYS A 161 8.00 -13.13 -9.89
C LYS A 161 8.59 -14.36 -9.19
N LYS A 162 8.25 -14.58 -7.92
CA LYS A 162 8.64 -15.79 -7.18
C LYS A 162 7.88 -17.04 -7.63
N ALA A 163 6.64 -16.86 -8.07
CA ALA A 163 5.75 -17.96 -8.42
C ALA A 163 5.90 -18.46 -9.86
N LEU A 164 6.14 -17.55 -10.82
CA LEU A 164 6.02 -17.82 -12.24
C LEU A 164 7.32 -17.56 -13.01
N PRO A 165 7.55 -18.25 -14.14
CA PRO A 165 8.61 -17.90 -15.08
C PRO A 165 8.43 -16.47 -15.58
N LYS A 166 9.53 -15.74 -15.77
CA LYS A 166 9.54 -14.30 -16.09
C LYS A 166 8.91 -13.95 -17.44
N ASP A 167 8.93 -14.88 -18.37
CA ASP A 167 8.35 -14.77 -19.70
C ASP A 167 6.89 -15.22 -19.79
N SER A 168 6.32 -15.72 -18.70
CA SER A 168 4.97 -16.29 -18.65
C SER A 168 3.89 -15.27 -18.29
N PHE A 169 4.26 -14.06 -17.94
CA PHE A 169 3.37 -12.96 -17.62
C PHE A 169 3.98 -11.62 -18.02
N VAL A 170 3.18 -10.59 -18.07
CA VAL A 170 3.62 -9.22 -18.32
C VAL A 170 3.21 -8.31 -17.17
N VAL A 171 3.95 -7.23 -16.96
CA VAL A 171 3.59 -6.17 -16.01
C VAL A 171 3.02 -5.00 -16.79
N ILE A 172 1.87 -4.47 -16.38
CA ILE A 172 1.26 -3.32 -17.02
C ILE A 172 1.00 -2.22 -16.00
N PHE A 173 1.59 -1.07 -16.24
CA PHE A 173 1.26 0.18 -15.57
C PHE A 173 0.29 0.99 -16.42
N GLY A 174 -0.88 1.31 -15.85
CA GLY A 174 -1.85 2.20 -16.49
C GLY A 174 -1.56 3.65 -16.11
N ASP A 175 -0.83 4.34 -16.98
CA ASP A 175 -0.53 5.76 -16.83
C ASP A 175 -1.76 6.61 -17.14
N THR A 176 -2.35 7.21 -16.13
CA THR A 176 -3.51 8.09 -16.27
C THR A 176 -3.12 9.52 -16.67
N GLY A 177 -1.83 9.86 -16.62
CA GLY A 177 -1.33 11.22 -16.80
C GLY A 177 -1.60 12.14 -15.60
N MET A 178 -2.08 11.59 -14.47
CA MET A 178 -2.48 12.31 -13.26
C MET A 178 -1.86 11.74 -11.99
N GLU A 179 -0.82 10.93 -12.11
CA GLU A 179 -0.14 10.31 -10.98
C GLU A 179 0.78 11.33 -10.29
N PHE A 180 1.04 11.09 -8.99
CA PHE A 180 2.02 11.89 -8.26
C PHE A 180 3.45 11.62 -8.77
N PRO A 181 4.38 12.59 -8.66
CA PRO A 181 5.79 12.40 -9.05
C PRO A 181 6.43 11.16 -8.43
N ASP A 182 6.24 10.91 -7.15
CA ASP A 182 6.76 9.74 -6.43
C ASP A 182 6.27 8.41 -7.02
N THR A 183 5.04 8.40 -7.57
CA THR A 183 4.51 7.23 -8.28
C THR A 183 5.30 6.96 -9.56
N TYR A 184 5.59 8.00 -10.35
CA TYR A 184 6.40 7.85 -11.56
C TYR A 184 7.83 7.41 -11.26
N GLU A 185 8.45 7.91 -10.19
CA GLU A 185 9.77 7.45 -9.74
C GLU A 185 9.76 5.96 -9.38
N THR A 186 8.75 5.52 -8.63
CA THR A 186 8.57 4.10 -8.27
C THR A 186 8.35 3.22 -9.51
N VAL A 187 7.55 3.69 -10.48
CA VAL A 187 7.30 2.99 -11.73
C VAL A 187 8.57 2.85 -12.56
N GLU A 188 9.34 3.92 -12.71
CA GLU A 188 10.60 3.90 -13.46
C GLU A 188 11.64 2.99 -12.81
N TYR A 189 11.75 3.04 -11.48
CA TYR A 189 12.62 2.13 -10.74
C TYR A 189 12.22 0.66 -10.95
N THR A 190 10.93 0.35 -10.83
CA THR A 190 10.41 -1.01 -11.01
C THR A 190 10.58 -1.50 -12.44
N LYS A 191 10.37 -0.61 -13.43
CA LYS A 191 10.58 -0.92 -14.86
C LYS A 191 12.03 -1.31 -15.12
N LYS A 192 13.01 -0.53 -14.62
CA LYS A 192 14.44 -0.87 -14.73
C LYS A 192 14.78 -2.23 -14.10
N GLN A 193 14.19 -2.54 -12.95
CA GLN A 193 14.35 -3.86 -12.33
C GLN A 193 13.76 -4.98 -13.20
N CYS A 194 12.58 -4.78 -13.78
CA CYS A 194 11.96 -5.75 -14.68
C CYS A 194 12.80 -5.94 -15.96
N GLU A 195 13.33 -4.87 -16.54
CA GLU A 195 14.25 -4.93 -17.70
C GLU A 195 15.51 -5.71 -17.36
N ALA A 196 16.11 -5.45 -16.20
CA ALA A 196 17.34 -6.13 -15.75
C ALA A 196 17.14 -7.63 -15.50
N ASP A 197 15.95 -8.05 -15.07
CA ASP A 197 15.66 -9.46 -14.81
C ASP A 197 14.90 -10.17 -15.93
N GLY A 198 14.61 -9.46 -17.02
CA GLY A 198 13.95 -10.01 -18.21
C GLY A 198 12.43 -10.15 -18.08
N THR A 199 11.79 -9.51 -17.12
CA THR A 199 10.33 -9.47 -17.00
C THR A 199 9.73 -8.40 -17.91
N PRO A 200 8.81 -8.73 -18.86
CA PRO A 200 8.21 -7.75 -19.74
C PRO A 200 7.39 -6.69 -18.94
N PHE A 201 7.72 -5.41 -19.12
CA PHE A 201 7.04 -4.28 -18.49
C PHE A 201 6.53 -3.31 -19.54
N TYR A 202 5.23 -3.00 -19.50
CA TYR A 202 4.57 -2.10 -20.43
C TYR A 202 3.88 -0.95 -19.72
N ILE A 203 3.86 0.20 -20.38
CA ILE A 203 3.08 1.36 -19.98
C ILE A 203 1.92 1.50 -20.96
N SER A 204 0.70 1.61 -20.44
CA SER A 204 -0.49 1.91 -21.20
C SER A 204 -0.99 3.30 -20.86
N ARG A 205 -1.17 4.16 -21.86
CA ARG A 205 -1.64 5.54 -21.69
C ARG A 205 -2.72 5.86 -22.72
N SER A 206 -3.68 6.69 -22.32
CA SER A 206 -4.70 7.23 -23.21
C SER A 206 -4.08 8.17 -24.25
N HIS A 207 -4.68 8.23 -25.43
CA HIS A 207 -4.36 9.27 -26.42
C HIS A 207 -4.88 10.64 -26.02
N PHE A 208 -5.86 10.68 -25.11
CA PHE A 208 -6.40 11.93 -24.58
C PHE A 208 -5.60 12.41 -23.39
N GLU A 209 -5.27 13.70 -23.39
CA GLU A 209 -4.75 14.33 -22.18
C GLU A 209 -5.87 14.52 -21.14
N PRO A 210 -5.57 14.38 -19.84
CA PRO A 210 -6.57 14.52 -18.79
C PRO A 210 -7.32 15.86 -18.83
N SER A 211 -6.63 16.96 -19.11
CA SER A 211 -7.21 18.30 -19.21
C SER A 211 -8.22 18.43 -20.35
N GLU A 212 -8.04 17.74 -21.46
CA GLU A 212 -8.97 17.69 -22.57
C GLU A 212 -10.23 16.92 -22.21
N SER A 213 -10.03 15.76 -21.58
CA SER A 213 -11.14 14.93 -21.11
C SER A 213 -12.00 15.67 -20.07
N TRP A 214 -11.37 16.46 -19.19
CA TRP A 214 -12.10 17.28 -18.19
C TRP A 214 -12.90 18.41 -18.85
N LYS A 215 -12.39 19.01 -19.90
CA LYS A 215 -13.15 20.02 -20.69
C LYS A 215 -14.36 19.40 -21.36
N LEU A 216 -14.23 18.15 -21.85
CA LEU A 216 -15.27 17.46 -22.57
C LEU A 216 -16.35 16.86 -21.66
N PHE A 217 -15.95 16.19 -20.58
CA PHE A 217 -16.83 15.41 -19.70
C PHE A 217 -17.11 16.06 -18.33
N GLY A 218 -16.44 17.16 -18.03
CA GLY A 218 -16.42 17.75 -16.68
C GLY A 218 -15.52 16.96 -15.71
N PRO A 219 -15.38 17.41 -14.46
CA PRO A 219 -14.59 16.71 -13.46
C PRO A 219 -15.18 15.33 -13.16
N PRO A 220 -14.33 14.30 -12.95
CA PRO A 220 -14.81 12.96 -12.62
C PRO A 220 -15.54 12.98 -11.28
N ALA A 221 -16.66 12.25 -11.19
CA ALA A 221 -17.48 12.14 -10.02
C ALA A 221 -17.70 10.67 -9.62
N ARG A 222 -18.11 10.44 -8.38
CA ARG A 222 -18.35 9.08 -7.86
C ARG A 222 -19.32 8.27 -8.73
N VAL A 223 -20.34 8.92 -9.30
CA VAL A 223 -21.34 8.28 -10.16
C VAL A 223 -20.90 8.25 -11.62
N LEU A 224 -20.16 9.27 -12.08
CA LEU A 224 -19.67 9.38 -13.45
C LEU A 224 -18.15 9.22 -13.48
N ARG A 225 -17.69 7.96 -13.49
CA ARG A 225 -16.26 7.59 -13.43
C ARG A 225 -15.66 7.40 -14.82
N TRP A 226 -15.92 8.32 -15.74
CA TRP A 226 -15.40 8.26 -17.12
C TRP A 226 -13.86 8.17 -17.15
N CYS A 227 -13.17 8.76 -16.16
CA CYS A 227 -11.70 8.69 -16.06
C CYS A 227 -11.18 7.25 -15.97
N CYS A 228 -11.91 6.35 -15.30
CA CYS A 228 -11.52 4.94 -15.24
C CYS A 228 -11.56 4.27 -16.61
N SER A 229 -12.56 4.58 -17.43
CA SER A 229 -12.68 4.01 -18.78
C SER A 229 -11.69 4.64 -19.74
N VAL A 230 -11.62 5.97 -19.82
CA VAL A 230 -10.83 6.70 -20.81
C VAL A 230 -9.32 6.60 -20.54
N HIS A 231 -8.90 6.72 -19.26
CA HIS A 231 -7.49 6.82 -18.91
C HIS A 231 -6.89 5.54 -18.30
N LYS A 232 -7.72 4.52 -17.99
CA LYS A 232 -7.20 3.29 -17.38
C LYS A 232 -7.61 2.04 -18.14
N SER A 233 -8.90 1.68 -18.15
CA SER A 233 -9.33 0.38 -18.68
C SER A 233 -9.15 0.26 -20.21
N THR A 234 -9.57 1.26 -20.98
CA THR A 234 -9.44 1.23 -22.45
C THR A 234 -7.98 1.18 -22.89
N PRO A 235 -7.07 2.05 -22.40
CA PRO A 235 -5.67 1.97 -22.78
C PRO A 235 -5.01 0.63 -22.44
N GLN A 236 -5.33 0.05 -21.30
CA GLN A 236 -4.84 -1.28 -20.91
C GLN A 236 -5.35 -2.37 -21.86
N THR A 237 -6.65 -2.34 -22.20
CA THR A 237 -7.22 -3.30 -23.16
C THR A 237 -6.55 -3.19 -24.54
N LEU A 238 -6.32 -1.98 -25.04
CA LEU A 238 -5.62 -1.74 -26.31
C LEU A 238 -4.19 -2.26 -26.25
N LYS A 239 -3.46 -2.01 -25.16
CA LYS A 239 -2.11 -2.54 -24.97
C LYS A 239 -2.08 -4.07 -24.92
N MET A 240 -3.07 -4.71 -24.29
CA MET A 240 -3.19 -6.16 -24.28
C MET A 240 -3.44 -6.74 -25.69
N ARG A 241 -4.27 -6.09 -26.50
CA ARG A 241 -4.47 -6.48 -27.91
C ARG A 241 -3.18 -6.39 -28.70
N GLU A 242 -2.43 -5.30 -28.52
CA GLU A 242 -1.11 -5.13 -29.14
C GLU A 242 -0.14 -6.25 -28.75
N ILE A 243 -0.04 -6.57 -27.45
CA ILE A 243 0.88 -7.60 -26.94
C ILE A 243 0.49 -8.99 -27.45
N THR A 244 -0.81 -9.32 -27.45
CA THR A 244 -1.31 -10.64 -27.84
C THR A 244 -1.47 -10.80 -29.35
N GLY A 245 -1.54 -9.72 -30.10
CA GLY A 245 -1.90 -9.72 -31.52
C GLY A 245 -3.35 -10.13 -31.77
N LYS A 246 -4.23 -10.08 -30.78
CA LYS A 246 -5.62 -10.54 -30.84
C LYS A 246 -6.59 -9.43 -30.45
N ASP A 247 -7.61 -9.21 -31.26
CA ASP A 247 -8.70 -8.27 -30.93
C ASP A 247 -9.56 -8.76 -29.74
N ASN A 248 -9.78 -10.08 -29.69
CA ASN A 248 -10.54 -10.75 -28.63
C ASN A 248 -9.62 -11.70 -27.85
N TYR A 249 -8.74 -11.13 -27.02
CA TYR A 249 -7.90 -11.91 -26.13
C TYR A 249 -8.66 -12.33 -24.85
N VAL A 250 -8.23 -13.42 -24.25
CA VAL A 250 -8.69 -13.88 -22.94
C VAL A 250 -7.48 -13.85 -22.00
N GLY A 251 -7.58 -13.08 -20.92
CA GLY A 251 -6.45 -12.89 -19.99
C GLY A 251 -6.85 -13.08 -18.54
N MET A 252 -5.85 -13.18 -17.68
CA MET A 252 -5.99 -13.19 -16.23
C MET A 252 -5.16 -12.07 -15.62
N ASP A 253 -5.82 -11.27 -14.78
CA ASP A 253 -5.20 -10.16 -14.07
C ASP A 253 -4.83 -10.59 -12.66
N PHE A 254 -3.56 -10.42 -12.30
CA PHE A 254 -3.15 -10.42 -10.91
C PHE A 254 -3.30 -9.01 -10.35
N VAL A 255 -4.13 -8.84 -9.32
CA VAL A 255 -4.46 -7.54 -8.72
C VAL A 255 -4.26 -7.62 -7.21
N GLY A 256 -3.49 -6.66 -6.67
CA GLY A 256 -3.32 -6.48 -5.22
C GLY A 256 -4.50 -5.69 -4.63
N VAL A 257 -5.53 -6.38 -4.14
CA VAL A 257 -6.73 -5.75 -3.56
C VAL A 257 -6.94 -6.27 -2.14
N ARG A 258 -7.26 -5.36 -1.23
CA ARG A 258 -7.64 -5.70 0.14
C ARG A 258 -9.16 -5.82 0.26
N ALA A 259 -9.63 -6.86 0.98
CA ALA A 259 -11.06 -7.19 1.08
C ALA A 259 -11.93 -6.02 1.60
N HIS A 260 -11.39 -5.16 2.46
CA HIS A 260 -12.13 -4.02 3.04
C HIS A 260 -12.06 -2.73 2.23
N GLU A 261 -11.32 -2.69 1.11
CA GLU A 261 -11.27 -1.49 0.24
C GLU A 261 -12.59 -1.18 -0.46
N SER A 262 -13.44 -2.18 -0.62
CA SER A 262 -14.73 -1.99 -1.27
C SER A 262 -15.70 -3.11 -0.90
N LEU A 263 -16.83 -2.75 -0.31
CA LEU A 263 -17.94 -3.67 -0.04
C LEU A 263 -18.52 -4.32 -1.31
N THR A 264 -18.25 -3.75 -2.49
CA THR A 264 -18.70 -4.28 -3.78
C THR A 264 -17.70 -5.24 -4.43
N ARG A 265 -16.52 -5.44 -3.84
CA ARG A 265 -15.47 -6.34 -4.35
C ARG A 265 -15.34 -7.63 -3.52
N THR A 266 -16.16 -7.79 -2.50
CA THR A 266 -16.33 -9.04 -1.73
C THR A 266 -17.51 -9.87 -2.33
#